data_6a3d162066c9a6f88b89b7edcf6923a2
#
_entry.id   6a3d162066c9a6f88b89b7edcf6923a2
#
_cell.length_a   1.000
_cell.length_b   1.000
_cell.length_c   1.000
_cell.angle_alpha   90.00
_cell.angle_beta   90.00
_cell.angle_gamma   90.00
#
_symmetry.space_group_name_H-M   'P 1'
#
loop_
_entity.id
_entity.type
_entity.pdbx_description
1 polymer ?
#
loop_
_entity_poly.entity_id
_entity_poly.type
_entity_poly.pdbx_seq_one_letter_code
_entity_poly.pdbx_strand_id
1 'polypeptide(L)' 'MRYEAIVELLDFATGHEQQVRITTTDNREVVGIPTSIDTHPAALEVYLHPVGDDTEIAISLTHISAVEMG' A
#
# COMPACT_ATOMS: atom_id res chain seq x y z
N MET A 1 -9.84 11.42 -8.05
CA MET A 1 -8.80 11.21 -7.08
C MET A 1 -7.44 11.00 -7.73
N ARG A 2 -6.41 11.48 -7.10
CA ARG A 2 -5.06 11.36 -7.60
C ARG A 2 -4.28 10.32 -6.83
N TYR A 3 -3.70 9.40 -7.55
CA TYR A 3 -2.93 8.32 -6.92
C TYR A 3 -1.43 8.56 -6.95
N GLU A 4 -0.97 9.62 -7.63
CA GLU A 4 0.46 9.82 -7.80
C GLU A 4 1.20 9.91 -6.46
N ALA A 5 0.68 10.67 -5.51
CA ALA A 5 1.33 10.83 -4.23
C ALA A 5 1.37 9.51 -3.45
N ILE A 6 0.27 8.75 -3.51
CA ILE A 6 0.20 7.45 -2.85
C ILE A 6 1.17 6.49 -3.51
N VAL A 7 1.21 6.46 -4.83
CA VAL A 7 2.11 5.57 -5.57
C VAL A 7 3.57 5.92 -5.28
N GLU A 8 3.92 7.20 -5.26
CA GLU A 8 5.29 7.62 -4.96
C GLU A 8 5.71 7.17 -3.57
N LEU A 9 4.83 7.36 -2.58
CA LEU A 9 5.13 6.96 -1.21
C LEU A 9 5.31 5.46 -1.10
N LEU A 10 4.41 4.70 -1.70
CA LEU A 10 4.47 3.25 -1.67
C LEU A 10 5.68 2.73 -2.45
N ASP A 11 6.01 3.35 -3.57
CA ASP A 11 7.17 2.96 -4.36
C ASP A 11 8.46 3.20 -3.57
N PHE A 12 8.57 4.33 -2.90
CA PHE A 12 9.69 4.61 -2.01
C PHE A 12 9.79 3.56 -0.92
N ALA A 13 8.66 3.25 -0.27
CA ALA A 13 8.64 2.27 0.82
C ALA A 13 9.03 0.89 0.32
N THR A 14 8.58 0.51 -0.88
CA THR A 14 8.94 -0.77 -1.48
C THR A 14 10.45 -0.87 -1.71
N GLY A 15 11.03 0.19 -2.25
CA GLY A 15 12.47 0.21 -2.54
C GLY A 15 13.35 0.22 -1.31
N HIS A 16 12.82 0.67 -0.18
CA HIS A 16 13.59 0.79 1.07
C HIS A 16 13.14 -0.21 2.13
N GLU A 17 12.23 -1.11 1.79
CA GLU A 17 11.65 -2.05 2.74
C GLU A 17 11.10 -1.33 3.97
N GLN A 18 10.46 -0.20 3.75
CA GLN A 18 9.96 0.67 4.79
C GLN A 18 8.52 0.29 5.15
N GLN A 19 8.25 0.17 6.45
CA GLN A 19 6.90 -0.10 6.91
C GLN A 19 6.00 1.11 6.66
N VAL A 20 4.77 0.84 6.25
CA VAL A 20 3.76 1.88 6.04
C VAL A 20 2.49 1.53 6.78
N ARG A 21 1.68 2.55 7.04
CA ARG A 21 0.32 2.38 7.53
C ARG A 21 -0.63 2.82 6.44
N ILE A 22 -1.49 1.92 6.00
CA ILE A 22 -2.47 2.19 4.96
C ILE A 22 -3.84 2.24 5.61
N THR A 23 -4.55 3.34 5.38
CA THR A 23 -5.94 3.48 5.82
C THR A 23 -6.82 3.28 4.59
N THR A 24 -7.77 2.36 4.70
CA THR A 24 -8.68 2.06 3.61
C THR A 24 -9.95 2.89 3.73
N THR A 25 -10.74 2.91 2.66
CA THR A 25 -11.95 3.73 2.60
C THR A 25 -13.02 3.30 3.58
N ASP A 26 -12.93 2.07 4.13
CA ASP A 26 -13.83 1.57 5.16
C ASP A 26 -13.28 1.81 6.58
N ASN A 27 -12.30 2.69 6.72
CA ASN A 27 -11.69 3.08 8.00
C ASN A 27 -10.92 1.96 8.68
N ARG A 28 -10.40 1.01 7.91
CA ARG A 28 -9.52 0.00 8.44
C ARG A 28 -8.07 0.43 8.24
N GLU A 29 -7.20 -0.05 9.11
CA GLU A 29 -5.78 0.23 9.00
C GLU A 29 -5.03 -1.08 8.75
N VAL A 30 -4.07 -1.00 7.84
CA VAL A 30 -3.16 -2.11 7.57
C VAL A 30 -1.74 -1.59 7.71
N VAL A 31 -0.96 -2.21 8.57
CA VAL A 31 0.43 -1.84 8.78
C VAL A 31 1.30 -2.97 8.26
N GLY A 32 2.22 -2.64 7.37
CA GLY A 32 3.08 -3.65 6.78
C GLY A 32 4.12 -3.05 5.87
N ILE A 33 4.90 -3.94 5.24
CA ILE A 33 5.97 -3.54 4.32
C ILE A 33 5.53 -3.88 2.90
N PRO A 34 5.37 -2.88 2.03
CA PRO A 34 4.98 -3.15 0.65
C PRO A 34 6.09 -3.87 -0.11
N THR A 35 5.69 -4.85 -0.91
CA THR A 35 6.63 -5.65 -1.70
C THR A 35 6.61 -5.29 -3.17
N SER A 36 5.47 -4.84 -3.69
CA SER A 36 5.37 -4.39 -5.07
C SER A 36 4.11 -3.56 -5.28
N ILE A 37 4.09 -2.83 -6.38
CA ILE A 37 2.93 -2.02 -6.76
C ILE A 37 2.64 -2.32 -8.23
N ASP A 38 1.38 -2.56 -8.53
CA ASP A 38 0.93 -2.70 -9.89
C ASP A 38 0.17 -1.42 -10.27
N THR A 39 0.77 -0.63 -11.14
CA THR A 39 0.17 0.64 -11.58
C THR A 39 -0.58 0.52 -12.89
N HIS A 40 -0.72 -0.68 -13.42
CA HIS A 40 -1.50 -0.88 -14.63
C HIS A 40 -2.95 -0.46 -14.37
N PRO A 41 -3.57 0.34 -15.27
CA PRO A 41 -4.93 0.85 -15.03
C PRO A 41 -5.97 -0.22 -14.71
N ALA A 42 -5.79 -1.43 -15.21
CA ALA A 42 -6.72 -2.52 -14.96
C ALA A 42 -6.51 -3.18 -13.60
N ALA A 43 -5.37 -2.98 -12.96
CA ALA A 43 -5.04 -3.61 -11.69
C ALA A 43 -5.03 -2.62 -10.54
N LEU A 44 -4.11 -1.64 -10.56
CA LEU A 44 -3.97 -0.60 -9.52
C LEU A 44 -4.01 -1.20 -8.12
N GLU A 45 -2.98 -2.01 -7.81
CA GLU A 45 -2.92 -2.70 -6.52
C GLU A 45 -1.55 -2.53 -5.89
N VAL A 46 -1.51 -2.56 -4.57
CA VAL A 46 -0.27 -2.68 -3.82
C VAL A 46 -0.26 -4.01 -3.10
N TYR A 47 0.86 -4.70 -3.16
CA TYR A 47 1.07 -5.96 -2.45
C TYR A 47 1.98 -5.68 -1.26
N LEU A 48 1.59 -6.19 -0.09
CA LEU A 48 2.38 -5.97 1.10
C LEU A 48 2.25 -7.13 2.07
N HIS A 49 3.25 -7.22 2.98
CA HIS A 49 3.23 -8.16 4.08
C HIS A 49 2.81 -7.43 5.35
N PRO A 50 1.63 -7.71 5.90
CA PRO A 50 1.23 -7.12 7.18
C PRO A 50 2.17 -7.52 8.30
N VAL A 51 2.34 -6.64 9.26
CA VAL A 51 3.17 -6.92 10.42
C VAL A 51 2.59 -8.10 11.19
N GLY A 52 3.45 -9.09 11.48
CA GLY A 52 3.04 -10.26 12.24
C GLY A 52 2.35 -11.32 11.42
N ASP A 53 2.29 -11.18 10.10
CA ASP A 53 1.63 -12.12 9.21
C ASP A 53 2.58 -12.44 8.05
N ASP A 54 2.73 -13.72 7.73
CA ASP A 54 3.59 -14.15 6.63
C ASP A 54 2.87 -14.14 5.29
N THR A 55 1.57 -13.86 5.30
CA THR A 55 0.76 -13.88 4.09
C THR A 55 0.81 -12.53 3.39
N GLU A 56 1.19 -12.53 2.13
CA GLU A 56 1.13 -11.32 1.32
C GLU A 56 -0.32 -11.01 0.96
N ILE A 57 -0.72 -9.74 1.10
CA ILE A 57 -2.06 -9.31 0.74
C ILE A 57 -1.98 -8.24 -0.35
N ALA A 58 -3.06 -8.09 -1.08
CA ALA A 58 -3.19 -7.08 -2.13
C ALA A 58 -4.31 -6.12 -1.75
N ILE A 59 -4.05 -4.82 -1.90
CA ILE A 59 -5.06 -3.79 -1.62
C ILE A 59 -5.19 -2.94 -2.88
N SER A 60 -6.42 -2.77 -3.35
CA SER A 60 -6.69 -1.91 -4.49
C SER A 60 -6.40 -0.46 -4.12
N LEU A 61 -5.68 0.25 -4.98
CA LEU A 61 -5.37 1.66 -4.74
C LEU A 61 -6.64 2.50 -4.63
N THR A 62 -7.72 2.06 -5.27
CA THR A 62 -9.00 2.78 -5.20
C THR A 62 -9.63 2.69 -3.83
N HIS A 63 -9.20 1.74 -3.00
CA HIS A 63 -9.72 1.56 -1.65
C HIS A 63 -8.82 2.18 -0.59
N ILE A 64 -7.78 2.89 -0.99
CA ILE A 64 -6.86 3.54 -0.05
C ILE A 64 -7.24 5.00 0.09
N SER A 65 -7.47 5.43 1.34
CA SER A 65 -7.75 6.83 1.62
C SER A 65 -6.52 7.59 2.09
N ALA A 66 -5.57 6.90 2.72
CA ALA A 66 -4.35 7.55 3.20
C ALA A 66 -3.23 6.52 3.37
N VAL A 67 -2.00 6.99 3.23
CA VAL A 67 -0.80 6.18 3.47
C VAL A 67 0.17 7.02 4.28
N GLU A 68 0.70 6.44 5.35
CA GLU A 68 1.68 7.10 6.20
C GLU A 68 2.89 6.18 6.37
N MET A 69 4.08 6.78 6.50
CA MET A 69 5.27 6.01 6.85
C MET A 69 5.15 5.58 8.31
N GLY A 70 5.37 4.31 8.54
CA GLY A 70 5.26 3.72 9.86
C GLY A 70 6.49 3.76 10.70
#